data_7264562878352239b6c02c5fa397b740
#
_entry.id   7264562878352239b6c02c5fa397b740
#
_cell.length_a   1.000
_cell.length_b   1.000
_cell.length_c   1.000
_cell.angle_alpha   90.00
_cell.angle_beta   90.00
_cell.angle_gamma   90.00
#
_symmetry.space_group_name_H-M   'P 1'
#
loop_
_entity.id
_entity.type
_entity.pdbx_description
1 polymer ?
#
loop_
_entity_poly.entity_id
_entity_poly.type
_entity_poly.pdbx_seq_one_letter_code
_entity_poly.pdbx_strand_id
1 'polypeptide(L)'
;MVTNKDLQINLVSKKYPKNIQDLIKRFRRPYPTGVDYIRRLDKEYDIIRDKGFVDTFQRVSDIIDLIKQKNIPHVLRGSAASSLVCYQLGISDIDPIKEKIPLTRFMNLCRDTQPDVDLDVPHWIRDLLIEEFHEKHPNKVARISNKVMYKPKSAMREAIRKFGHRKFLPRYYKLEDIFPDKNRQREVKTYAKSLIGQQRQWSLHCGGLIVFNDKVPQDLWLQKDRKQIVLDKYDVEEQNLIKIDLLCNRGLSQLWELSDMPVSEYPQDDKLASEVLCRGDVLGLTQSESRTMRKTVLALQPKNVYDMALALALIRPAAADGGRKAAYFRSGGKGKRQIITDEDAIEYISDSIGCSMD
;
A
#
# COMPACT_ATOMS: atom_id res chain seq x y z
N MET A 1 1.46 36.63 -13.96
CA MET A 1 2.37 36.28 -15.09
C MET A 1 2.19 34.81 -15.39
N VAL A 2 1.87 34.45 -16.65
CA VAL A 2 1.76 33.05 -17.08
C VAL A 2 3.20 32.51 -17.14
N THR A 3 3.50 31.47 -16.39
CA THR A 3 4.83 30.87 -16.37
C THR A 3 5.06 30.05 -17.64
N ASN A 4 6.34 29.80 -17.99
CA ASN A 4 6.69 28.94 -19.14
C ASN A 4 6.10 27.51 -18.96
N LYS A 5 5.92 27.07 -17.70
CA LYS A 5 5.26 25.84 -17.31
C LYS A 5 3.77 25.86 -17.69
N ASP A 6 3.06 26.95 -17.40
CA ASP A 6 1.63 27.08 -17.72
C ASP A 6 1.36 27.10 -19.23
N LEU A 7 2.27 27.69 -20.01
CA LEU A 7 2.19 27.70 -21.47
C LEU A 7 2.40 26.29 -22.07
N GLN A 8 3.38 25.52 -21.57
CA GLN A 8 3.62 24.14 -22.03
C GLN A 8 2.45 23.22 -21.66
N ILE A 9 1.94 23.29 -20.43
CA ILE A 9 0.80 22.52 -19.99
C ILE A 9 -0.45 22.86 -20.82
N ASN A 10 -0.70 24.13 -21.11
CA ASN A 10 -1.85 24.55 -21.92
C ASN A 10 -1.78 24.11 -23.38
N LEU A 11 -0.59 24.06 -23.97
CA LEU A 11 -0.41 23.60 -25.34
C LEU A 11 -0.59 22.08 -25.47
N VAL A 12 0.01 21.33 -24.57
CA VAL A 12 -0.06 19.85 -24.58
C VAL A 12 -1.46 19.38 -24.17
N SER A 13 -2.07 20.01 -23.18
CA SER A 13 -3.36 19.56 -22.67
C SER A 13 -4.51 19.66 -23.69
N LYS A 14 -4.44 20.58 -24.66
CA LYS A 14 -5.47 20.74 -25.71
C LYS A 14 -5.67 19.48 -26.58
N LYS A 15 -4.70 18.59 -26.62
CA LYS A 15 -4.80 17.30 -27.32
C LYS A 15 -5.76 16.31 -26.67
N TYR A 16 -6.04 16.48 -25.36
CA TYR A 16 -6.77 15.50 -24.55
C TYR A 16 -8.17 15.96 -24.17
N PRO A 17 -9.09 15.05 -23.80
CA PRO A 17 -10.40 15.37 -23.24
C PRO A 17 -10.30 16.24 -21.97
N LYS A 18 -11.37 16.98 -21.66
CA LYS A 18 -11.39 17.96 -20.56
C LYS A 18 -10.96 17.38 -19.20
N ASN A 19 -11.43 16.20 -18.88
CA ASN A 19 -11.11 15.50 -17.63
C ASN A 19 -9.61 15.17 -17.50
N ILE A 20 -8.95 14.76 -18.58
CA ILE A 20 -7.49 14.54 -18.63
C ILE A 20 -6.75 15.88 -18.59
N GLN A 21 -7.24 16.91 -19.27
CA GLN A 21 -6.66 18.26 -19.16
C GLN A 21 -6.64 18.76 -17.72
N ASP A 22 -7.73 18.54 -16.98
CA ASP A 22 -7.85 18.97 -15.60
C ASP A 22 -6.91 18.15 -14.67
N LEU A 23 -6.64 16.88 -14.99
CA LEU A 23 -5.63 16.09 -14.31
C LEU A 23 -4.20 16.60 -14.59
N ILE A 24 -3.88 16.90 -15.84
CA ILE A 24 -2.57 17.44 -16.24
C ILE A 24 -2.27 18.78 -15.55
N LYS A 25 -3.27 19.65 -15.36
CA LYS A 25 -3.12 20.94 -14.66
C LYS A 25 -2.71 20.77 -13.19
N ARG A 26 -2.97 19.60 -12.61
CA ARG A 26 -2.56 19.26 -11.24
C ARG A 26 -1.12 18.77 -11.12
N PHE A 27 -0.39 18.61 -12.24
CA PHE A 27 0.99 18.16 -12.20
C PHE A 27 1.87 19.13 -11.39
N ARG A 28 2.63 18.58 -10.47
CA ARG A 28 3.54 19.34 -9.61
C ARG A 28 4.95 19.41 -10.17
N ARG A 29 5.32 18.44 -11.02
CA ARG A 29 6.58 18.43 -11.72
C ARG A 29 6.44 19.07 -13.10
N PRO A 30 7.54 19.59 -13.69
CA PRO A 30 7.51 20.07 -15.06
C PRO A 30 7.01 18.99 -16.02
N TYR A 31 6.25 19.41 -17.04
CA TYR A 31 5.81 18.46 -18.06
C TYR A 31 7.04 17.93 -18.81
N PRO A 32 7.23 16.61 -18.93
CA PRO A 32 8.42 16.05 -19.53
C PRO A 32 8.45 16.26 -21.04
N THR A 33 9.66 16.40 -21.61
CA THR A 33 9.87 16.62 -23.05
C THR A 33 10.49 15.40 -23.76
N GLY A 34 10.94 14.40 -23.00
CA GLY A 34 11.52 13.18 -23.56
C GLY A 34 10.47 12.30 -24.26
N VAL A 35 10.83 11.72 -25.40
CA VAL A 35 9.92 10.89 -26.23
C VAL A 35 9.34 9.72 -25.44
N ASP A 36 10.15 9.03 -24.61
CA ASP A 36 9.69 7.90 -23.82
C ASP A 36 8.70 8.32 -22.73
N TYR A 37 8.93 9.48 -22.11
CA TYR A 37 8.00 10.06 -21.13
C TYR A 37 6.66 10.42 -21.78
N ILE A 38 6.68 11.06 -22.95
CA ILE A 38 5.46 11.46 -23.67
C ILE A 38 4.68 10.21 -24.08
N ARG A 39 5.35 9.21 -24.66
CA ARG A 39 4.74 7.94 -25.06
C ARG A 39 4.11 7.23 -23.87
N ARG A 40 4.80 7.23 -22.71
CA ARG A 40 4.28 6.63 -21.48
C ARG A 40 3.07 7.39 -20.95
N LEU A 41 3.08 8.72 -20.92
CA LEU A 41 1.94 9.53 -20.52
C LEU A 41 0.73 9.32 -21.44
N ASP A 42 0.94 9.27 -22.76
CA ASP A 42 -0.14 8.99 -23.73
C ASP A 42 -0.82 7.65 -23.42
N LYS A 43 -0.04 6.58 -23.21
CA LYS A 43 -0.58 5.27 -22.82
C LYS A 43 -1.33 5.31 -21.49
N GLU A 44 -0.79 6.00 -20.46
CA GLU A 44 -1.46 6.11 -19.16
C GLU A 44 -2.76 6.90 -19.26
N TYR A 45 -2.79 8.01 -20.01
CA TYR A 45 -4.01 8.80 -20.20
C TYR A 45 -5.10 8.01 -20.92
N ASP A 46 -4.75 7.21 -21.92
CA ASP A 46 -5.71 6.34 -22.60
C ASP A 46 -6.33 5.34 -21.62
N ILE A 47 -5.52 4.65 -20.82
CA ILE A 47 -6.04 3.69 -19.82
C ILE A 47 -6.88 4.41 -18.76
N ILE A 48 -6.40 5.53 -18.21
CA ILE A 48 -7.11 6.32 -17.18
C ILE A 48 -8.47 6.80 -17.70
N ARG A 49 -8.54 7.25 -18.96
CA ARG A 49 -9.78 7.67 -19.61
C ARG A 49 -10.72 6.50 -19.82
N ASP A 50 -10.23 5.43 -20.47
CA ASP A 50 -11.06 4.32 -20.94
C ASP A 50 -11.59 3.46 -19.79
N LYS A 51 -10.85 3.40 -18.67
CA LYS A 51 -11.26 2.72 -17.43
C LYS A 51 -11.97 3.63 -16.42
N GLY A 52 -12.10 4.93 -16.70
CA GLY A 52 -12.78 5.86 -15.79
C GLY A 52 -12.03 6.16 -14.50
N PHE A 53 -10.70 6.06 -14.49
CA PHE A 53 -9.88 6.24 -13.28
C PHE A 53 -9.54 7.71 -12.96
N VAL A 54 -10.00 8.68 -13.75
CA VAL A 54 -9.68 10.10 -13.56
C VAL A 54 -9.99 10.58 -12.16
N ASP A 55 -11.19 10.25 -11.65
CA ASP A 55 -11.62 10.66 -10.32
C ASP A 55 -10.72 10.09 -9.22
N THR A 56 -10.23 8.87 -9.37
CA THR A 56 -9.27 8.25 -8.42
C THR A 56 -8.00 9.08 -8.30
N PHE A 57 -7.37 9.43 -9.43
CA PHE A 57 -6.15 10.25 -9.42
C PHE A 57 -6.41 11.66 -8.88
N GLN A 58 -7.57 12.25 -9.17
CA GLN A 58 -7.94 13.56 -8.63
C GLN A 58 -8.11 13.51 -7.11
N ARG A 59 -8.81 12.49 -6.57
CA ARG A 59 -9.00 12.32 -5.12
C ARG A 59 -7.70 12.06 -4.38
N VAL A 60 -6.83 11.23 -4.95
CA VAL A 60 -5.48 11.03 -4.38
C VAL A 60 -4.69 12.34 -4.41
N SER A 61 -4.76 13.10 -5.50
CA SER A 61 -4.13 14.43 -5.60
C SER A 61 -4.65 15.39 -4.53
N ASP A 62 -5.95 15.36 -4.16
CA ASP A 62 -6.50 16.18 -3.09
C ASP A 62 -5.87 15.88 -1.72
N ILE A 63 -5.58 14.59 -1.44
CA ILE A 63 -4.85 14.18 -0.23
C ILE A 63 -3.40 14.67 -0.27
N ILE A 64 -2.75 14.56 -1.43
CA ILE A 64 -1.37 15.06 -1.60
C ILE A 64 -1.30 16.59 -1.42
N ASP A 65 -2.33 17.34 -1.82
CA ASP A 65 -2.41 18.77 -1.53
C ASP A 65 -2.36 19.06 -0.02
N LEU A 66 -3.12 18.31 0.79
CA LEU A 66 -3.11 18.45 2.25
C LEU A 66 -1.74 18.08 2.84
N ILE A 67 -1.14 16.98 2.36
CA ILE A 67 0.18 16.51 2.79
C ILE A 67 1.26 17.56 2.49
N LYS A 68 1.27 18.10 1.27
CA LYS A 68 2.27 19.10 0.83
C LYS A 68 2.10 20.44 1.52
N GLN A 69 0.87 20.90 1.78
CA GLN A 69 0.61 22.14 2.52
C GLN A 69 1.20 22.12 3.94
N LYS A 70 1.36 20.93 4.52
CA LYS A 70 1.88 20.72 5.88
C LYS A 70 3.33 20.21 5.91
N ASN A 71 4.00 20.12 4.76
CA ASN A 71 5.34 19.54 4.63
C ASN A 71 5.47 18.14 5.28
N ILE A 72 4.41 17.31 5.15
CA ILE A 72 4.39 15.96 5.72
C ILE A 72 5.16 15.01 4.78
N PRO A 73 6.16 14.25 5.28
CA PRO A 73 6.79 13.23 4.49
C PRO A 73 5.82 12.09 4.20
N HIS A 74 5.79 11.60 2.97
CA HIS A 74 4.95 10.50 2.56
C HIS A 74 5.67 9.59 1.57
N VAL A 75 5.23 8.35 1.48
CA VAL A 75 5.73 7.37 0.51
C VAL A 75 4.56 6.63 -0.11
N LEU A 76 4.51 6.59 -1.43
CA LEU A 76 3.60 5.72 -2.16
C LEU A 76 4.13 4.29 -2.14
N ARG A 77 3.28 3.32 -1.77
CA ARG A 77 3.60 1.90 -1.80
C ARG A 77 2.89 1.15 -2.93
N GLY A 78 3.38 -0.05 -3.21
CA GLY A 78 2.73 -0.96 -4.12
C GLY A 78 2.93 -0.62 -5.59
N SER A 79 2.04 -1.15 -6.42
CA SER A 79 2.12 -1.04 -7.88
C SER A 79 1.90 0.37 -8.42
N ALA A 80 1.24 1.24 -7.67
CA ALA A 80 0.96 2.62 -8.09
C ALA A 80 2.24 3.45 -8.33
N ALA A 81 3.38 3.06 -7.72
CA ALA A 81 4.69 3.67 -7.99
C ALA A 81 5.18 3.46 -9.44
N SER A 82 4.57 2.56 -10.22
CA SER A 82 4.87 2.37 -11.64
C SER A 82 4.18 3.39 -12.56
N SER A 83 3.28 4.23 -12.04
CA SER A 83 2.58 5.25 -12.82
C SER A 83 3.38 6.55 -12.93
N LEU A 84 3.64 6.98 -14.17
CA LEU A 84 4.24 8.28 -14.45
C LEU A 84 3.28 9.43 -14.10
N VAL A 85 1.97 9.22 -14.21
CA VAL A 85 0.96 10.18 -13.75
C VAL A 85 1.03 10.36 -12.24
N CYS A 86 1.20 9.28 -11.44
CA CYS A 86 1.45 9.38 -9.99
C CYS A 86 2.73 10.18 -9.69
N TYR A 87 3.81 9.95 -10.44
CA TYR A 87 5.04 10.72 -10.32
C TYR A 87 4.82 12.19 -10.64
N GLN A 88 4.18 12.53 -11.74
CA GLN A 88 3.90 13.91 -12.16
C GLN A 88 2.99 14.65 -11.15
N LEU A 89 2.02 13.96 -10.57
CA LEU A 89 1.15 14.49 -9.51
C LEU A 89 1.86 14.64 -8.15
N GLY A 90 3.11 14.19 -8.02
CA GLY A 90 3.85 14.20 -6.75
C GLY A 90 3.27 13.23 -5.71
N ILE A 91 2.52 12.24 -6.14
CA ILE A 91 2.03 11.12 -5.32
C ILE A 91 3.19 10.16 -5.04
N SER A 92 4.06 9.96 -6.03
CA SER A 92 5.30 9.17 -5.94
C SER A 92 6.52 10.05 -6.17
N ASP A 93 7.62 9.72 -5.49
CA ASP A 93 8.94 10.29 -5.77
C ASP A 93 9.79 9.39 -6.69
N ILE A 94 9.27 8.21 -7.06
CA ILE A 94 9.94 7.28 -7.96
C ILE A 94 9.55 7.61 -9.41
N ASP A 95 10.56 7.89 -10.24
CA ASP A 95 10.42 8.08 -11.69
C ASP A 95 10.40 6.71 -12.37
N PRO A 96 9.24 6.22 -12.86
CA PRO A 96 9.14 4.87 -13.39
C PRO A 96 9.87 4.68 -14.73
N ILE A 97 10.17 5.75 -15.46
CA ILE A 97 10.97 5.67 -16.70
C ILE A 97 12.44 5.49 -16.36
N LYS A 98 12.96 6.32 -15.44
CA LYS A 98 14.35 6.24 -14.97
C LYS A 98 14.64 4.87 -14.34
N GLU A 99 13.70 4.37 -13.51
CA GLU A 99 13.84 3.11 -12.80
C GLU A 99 13.36 1.89 -13.63
N LYS A 100 12.99 2.09 -14.91
CA LYS A 100 12.54 1.05 -15.85
C LYS A 100 11.40 0.19 -15.32
N ILE A 101 10.44 0.80 -14.63
CA ILE A 101 9.29 0.09 -14.05
C ILE A 101 8.17 0.00 -15.10
N PRO A 102 7.69 -1.21 -15.48
CA PRO A 102 6.65 -1.36 -16.49
C PRO A 102 5.29 -0.87 -15.98
N LEU A 103 4.50 -0.27 -16.90
CA LEU A 103 3.16 0.26 -16.61
C LEU A 103 2.19 -0.85 -16.21
N THR A 104 2.24 -1.97 -16.87
CA THR A 104 1.30 -3.10 -16.74
C THR A 104 1.16 -3.64 -15.33
N ARG A 105 2.12 -3.36 -14.47
CA ARG A 105 2.08 -3.71 -13.04
C ARG A 105 0.95 -3.01 -12.28
N PHE A 106 0.63 -1.77 -12.61
CA PHE A 106 -0.38 -0.96 -11.92
C PHE A 106 -1.67 -0.87 -12.72
N MET A 107 -1.57 -0.46 -13.97
CA MET A 107 -2.70 -0.25 -14.87
C MET A 107 -2.50 -1.01 -16.17
N ASN A 108 -3.54 -1.69 -16.62
CA ASN A 108 -3.61 -2.34 -17.92
C ASN A 108 -5.07 -2.41 -18.39
N LEU A 109 -5.26 -2.69 -19.67
CA LEU A 109 -6.60 -2.74 -20.29
C LEU A 109 -7.47 -3.90 -19.78
N CYS A 110 -6.87 -4.93 -19.19
CA CYS A 110 -7.59 -6.07 -18.61
C CYS A 110 -8.08 -5.84 -17.18
N ARG A 111 -7.66 -4.75 -16.53
CA ARG A 111 -8.08 -4.43 -15.17
C ARG A 111 -9.40 -3.67 -15.18
N ASP A 112 -10.43 -4.24 -14.57
CA ASP A 112 -11.75 -3.62 -14.45
C ASP A 112 -12.03 -2.97 -13.08
N THR A 113 -11.19 -3.25 -12.09
CA THR A 113 -11.32 -2.66 -10.74
C THR A 113 -10.52 -1.37 -10.60
N GLN A 114 -10.96 -0.48 -9.69
CA GLN A 114 -10.24 0.74 -9.35
C GLN A 114 -8.81 0.43 -8.90
N PRO A 115 -7.84 1.28 -9.25
CA PRO A 115 -6.46 1.11 -8.80
C PRO A 115 -6.35 1.37 -7.28
N ASP A 116 -5.66 0.46 -6.57
CA ASP A 116 -5.32 0.63 -5.16
C ASP A 116 -4.19 1.65 -5.01
N VAL A 117 -4.38 2.62 -4.11
CA VAL A 117 -3.36 3.63 -3.78
C VAL A 117 -3.09 3.59 -2.28
N ASP A 118 -1.90 3.12 -1.93
CA ASP A 118 -1.42 3.01 -0.55
C ASP A 118 -0.43 4.14 -0.26
N LEU A 119 -0.82 5.09 0.59
CA LEU A 119 0.03 6.20 1.03
C LEU A 119 0.46 5.99 2.48
N ASP A 120 1.76 5.84 2.68
CA ASP A 120 2.37 5.82 4.01
C ASP A 120 2.65 7.24 4.48
N VAL A 121 2.25 7.54 5.72
CA VAL A 121 2.46 8.82 6.41
C VAL A 121 2.95 8.58 7.84
N PRO A 122 3.53 9.57 8.54
CA PRO A 122 3.85 9.45 9.96
C PRO A 122 2.62 9.09 10.80
N HIS A 123 2.81 8.25 11.84
CA HIS A 123 1.67 7.62 12.53
C HIS A 123 0.77 8.60 13.29
N TRP A 124 1.30 9.67 13.86
CA TRP A 124 0.51 10.65 14.62
C TRP A 124 -0.27 11.64 13.76
N ILE A 125 0.10 11.80 12.47
CA ILE A 125 -0.56 12.75 11.58
C ILE A 125 -1.70 12.12 10.77
N ARG A 126 -1.71 10.79 10.64
CA ARG A 126 -2.68 10.09 9.79
C ARG A 126 -4.13 10.43 10.12
N ASP A 127 -4.50 10.35 11.40
CA ASP A 127 -5.89 10.57 11.80
C ASP A 127 -6.31 12.03 11.60
N LEU A 128 -5.38 12.99 11.79
CA LEU A 128 -5.60 14.39 11.47
C LEU A 128 -5.83 14.59 9.96
N LEU A 129 -5.01 13.98 9.10
CA LEU A 129 -5.21 14.03 7.65
C LEU A 129 -6.55 13.45 7.23
N ILE A 130 -6.99 12.37 7.86
CA ILE A 130 -8.29 11.77 7.60
C ILE A 130 -9.41 12.75 7.97
N GLU A 131 -9.34 13.42 9.12
CA GLU A 131 -10.34 14.40 9.53
C GLU A 131 -10.38 15.61 8.57
N GLU A 132 -9.24 16.17 8.22
CA GLU A 132 -9.15 17.29 7.27
C GLU A 132 -9.67 16.89 5.87
N PHE A 133 -9.40 15.67 5.44
CA PHE A 133 -9.94 15.18 4.17
C PHE A 133 -11.48 15.05 4.21
N HIS A 134 -12.03 14.63 5.35
CA HIS A 134 -13.47 14.64 5.57
C HIS A 134 -14.07 16.07 5.53
N GLU A 135 -13.38 17.04 6.14
CA GLU A 135 -13.81 18.45 6.11
C GLU A 135 -13.79 19.03 4.70
N LYS A 136 -12.77 18.69 3.92
CA LYS A 136 -12.65 19.10 2.51
C LYS A 136 -13.72 18.46 1.62
N HIS A 137 -14.18 17.27 1.95
CA HIS A 137 -15.18 16.51 1.19
C HIS A 137 -16.37 16.09 2.07
N PRO A 138 -17.18 17.05 2.56
CA PRO A 138 -18.21 16.76 3.56
C PRO A 138 -19.25 15.78 3.03
N ASN A 139 -19.56 14.76 3.83
CA ASN A 139 -20.51 13.70 3.54
C ASN A 139 -20.17 12.80 2.32
N LYS A 140 -18.99 12.92 1.74
CA LYS A 140 -18.56 12.10 0.58
C LYS A 140 -17.49 11.08 0.93
N VAL A 141 -16.84 11.20 2.08
CA VAL A 141 -15.77 10.31 2.52
C VAL A 141 -16.24 9.45 3.68
N ALA A 142 -15.87 8.18 3.67
CA ALA A 142 -16.15 7.25 4.76
C ALA A 142 -14.96 6.30 4.99
N ARG A 143 -14.86 5.78 6.22
CA ARG A 143 -13.86 4.76 6.60
C ARG A 143 -14.46 3.37 6.43
N ILE A 144 -13.76 2.49 5.74
CA ILE A 144 -14.21 1.11 5.56
C ILE A 144 -14.03 0.28 6.83
N SER A 145 -14.75 -0.84 6.86
CA SER A 145 -14.72 -1.82 7.92
C SER A 145 -13.96 -3.09 7.52
N ASN A 146 -13.64 -3.92 8.51
CA ASN A 146 -13.24 -5.30 8.29
C ASN A 146 -14.28 -6.23 8.92
N LYS A 147 -14.72 -7.25 8.19
CA LYS A 147 -15.48 -8.37 8.72
C LYS A 147 -14.54 -9.26 9.54
N VAL A 148 -14.63 -9.19 10.86
CA VAL A 148 -13.83 -10.04 11.74
C VAL A 148 -14.56 -11.38 11.88
N MET A 149 -13.95 -12.45 11.37
CA MET A 149 -14.52 -13.79 11.42
C MET A 149 -14.03 -14.56 12.64
N TYR A 150 -14.85 -15.47 13.14
CA TYR A 150 -14.41 -16.41 14.18
C TYR A 150 -13.32 -17.35 13.61
N LYS A 151 -12.15 -17.30 14.23
CA LYS A 151 -11.07 -18.28 14.07
C LYS A 151 -11.12 -19.31 15.20
N PRO A 152 -10.48 -20.49 15.11
CA PRO A 152 -10.57 -21.54 16.11
C PRO A 152 -10.40 -21.05 17.56
N LYS A 153 -9.40 -20.20 17.84
CA LYS A 153 -9.15 -19.65 19.18
C LYS A 153 -10.25 -18.70 19.65
N SER A 154 -10.75 -17.82 18.80
CA SER A 154 -11.81 -16.88 19.17
C SER A 154 -13.16 -17.56 19.30
N ALA A 155 -13.46 -18.54 18.45
CA ALA A 155 -14.65 -19.37 18.53
C ALA A 155 -14.69 -20.17 19.85
N MET A 156 -13.57 -20.80 20.24
CA MET A 156 -13.47 -21.54 21.50
C MET A 156 -13.67 -20.60 22.69
N ARG A 157 -13.05 -19.43 22.71
CA ARG A 157 -13.23 -18.46 23.80
C ARG A 157 -14.68 -17.97 23.93
N GLU A 158 -15.35 -17.78 22.78
CA GLU A 158 -16.77 -17.39 22.77
C GLU A 158 -17.65 -18.51 23.26
N ALA A 159 -17.40 -19.74 22.83
CA ALA A 159 -18.11 -20.93 23.34
C ALA A 159 -17.96 -21.05 24.85
N ILE A 160 -16.77 -20.93 25.39
CA ILE A 160 -16.52 -21.00 26.84
C ILE A 160 -17.33 -19.93 27.60
N ARG A 161 -17.41 -18.69 27.06
CA ARG A 161 -18.24 -17.63 27.65
C ARG A 161 -19.75 -17.95 27.59
N LYS A 162 -20.20 -18.42 26.44
CA LYS A 162 -21.61 -18.82 26.22
C LYS A 162 -22.05 -19.89 27.21
N PHE A 163 -21.15 -20.81 27.56
CA PHE A 163 -21.39 -21.88 28.49
C PHE A 163 -21.11 -21.51 29.96
N GLY A 164 -20.99 -20.20 30.26
CA GLY A 164 -21.06 -19.65 31.63
C GLY A 164 -19.72 -19.24 32.24
N HIS A 165 -18.58 -19.48 31.59
CA HIS A 165 -17.29 -19.03 32.13
C HIS A 165 -16.98 -17.60 31.70
N ARG A 166 -17.26 -16.63 32.57
CA ARG A 166 -17.03 -15.18 32.29
C ARG A 166 -15.70 -14.62 32.80
N LYS A 167 -14.89 -15.46 33.48
CA LYS A 167 -13.59 -15.05 34.01
C LYS A 167 -12.58 -14.86 32.88
N PHE A 168 -11.49 -14.16 33.19
CA PHE A 168 -10.33 -14.00 32.24
C PHE A 168 -9.79 -15.38 31.84
N LEU A 169 -9.60 -15.56 30.53
CA LEU A 169 -8.99 -16.76 29.97
C LEU A 169 -7.56 -16.42 29.59
N PRO A 170 -6.56 -17.07 30.16
CA PRO A 170 -5.15 -16.88 29.79
C PRO A 170 -4.91 -17.29 28.33
N ARG A 171 -3.72 -17.02 27.83
CA ARG A 171 -3.33 -17.41 26.45
C ARG A 171 -3.38 -18.92 26.25
N TYR A 172 -2.97 -19.66 27.27
CA TYR A 172 -3.00 -21.13 27.34
C TYR A 172 -3.91 -21.54 28.52
N TYR A 173 -4.83 -22.43 28.27
CA TYR A 173 -5.76 -23.02 29.25
C TYR A 173 -6.14 -24.43 28.79
N LYS A 174 -6.49 -25.28 29.75
CA LYS A 174 -7.07 -26.58 29.44
C LYS A 174 -8.58 -26.48 29.65
N LEU A 175 -9.36 -27.07 28.74
CA LEU A 175 -10.82 -27.01 28.80
C LEU A 175 -11.37 -27.81 30.01
N GLU A 176 -10.68 -28.87 30.43
CA GLU A 176 -10.97 -29.67 31.59
C GLU A 176 -10.90 -28.92 32.92
N ASP A 177 -10.02 -27.94 33.04
CA ASP A 177 -9.89 -27.09 34.21
C ASP A 177 -11.10 -26.12 34.35
N ILE A 178 -11.74 -25.81 33.21
CA ILE A 178 -12.90 -24.90 33.16
C ILE A 178 -14.21 -25.68 33.28
N PHE A 179 -14.30 -26.80 32.59
CA PHE A 179 -15.45 -27.69 32.57
C PHE A 179 -15.02 -29.12 32.86
N PRO A 180 -15.15 -29.60 34.14
CA PRO A 180 -14.76 -30.97 34.51
C PRO A 180 -15.60 -32.05 33.82
N ASP A 181 -16.88 -31.76 33.53
CA ASP A 181 -17.78 -32.69 32.83
C ASP A 181 -17.43 -32.86 31.35
N LYS A 182 -17.19 -34.09 30.92
CA LYS A 182 -16.87 -34.45 29.54
C LYS A 182 -17.99 -34.16 28.56
N ASN A 183 -19.24 -34.26 28.94
CA ASN A 183 -20.37 -33.93 28.07
C ASN A 183 -20.41 -32.43 27.81
N ARG A 184 -20.21 -31.65 28.87
CA ARG A 184 -20.12 -30.19 28.76
C ARG A 184 -18.96 -29.75 27.87
N GLN A 185 -17.80 -30.40 27.97
CA GLN A 185 -16.66 -30.15 27.07
C GLN A 185 -17.00 -30.44 25.60
N ARG A 186 -17.76 -31.52 25.31
CA ARG A 186 -18.21 -31.85 23.95
C ARG A 186 -19.15 -30.79 23.40
N GLU A 187 -20.13 -30.35 24.19
CA GLU A 187 -21.08 -29.29 23.83
C GLU A 187 -20.32 -28.00 23.49
N VAL A 188 -19.38 -27.56 24.35
CA VAL A 188 -18.54 -26.38 24.12
C VAL A 188 -17.72 -26.49 22.82
N LYS A 189 -17.10 -27.66 22.58
CA LYS A 189 -16.32 -27.89 21.33
C LYS A 189 -17.20 -27.89 20.08
N THR A 190 -18.40 -28.48 20.18
CA THR A 190 -19.37 -28.52 19.06
C THR A 190 -19.85 -27.11 18.73
N TYR A 191 -20.22 -26.33 19.74
CA TYR A 191 -20.62 -24.93 19.54
C TYR A 191 -19.45 -24.07 19.00
N ALA A 192 -18.23 -24.25 19.51
CA ALA A 192 -17.07 -23.55 18.98
C ALA A 192 -16.83 -23.86 17.50
N LYS A 193 -17.00 -25.13 17.09
CA LYS A 193 -16.88 -25.52 15.68
C LYS A 193 -17.92 -24.84 14.79
N SER A 194 -19.17 -24.71 15.28
CA SER A 194 -20.23 -24.06 14.50
C SER A 194 -20.02 -22.56 14.31
N LEU A 195 -19.24 -21.92 15.18
CA LEU A 195 -18.91 -20.48 15.05
C LEU A 195 -17.79 -20.22 14.05
N ILE A 196 -16.91 -21.19 13.79
CA ILE A 196 -15.75 -20.96 12.91
C ILE A 196 -16.24 -20.57 11.52
N GLY A 197 -15.70 -19.44 11.01
CA GLY A 197 -16.10 -18.91 9.72
C GLY A 197 -17.37 -18.03 9.73
N GLN A 198 -18.06 -17.89 10.87
CA GLN A 198 -19.13 -16.90 11.01
C GLN A 198 -18.57 -15.51 11.34
N GLN A 199 -19.30 -14.48 10.96
CA GLN A 199 -18.94 -13.11 11.34
C GLN A 199 -19.10 -12.90 12.83
N ARG A 200 -18.03 -12.41 13.46
CA ARG A 200 -18.02 -12.07 14.88
C ARG A 200 -18.42 -10.62 15.13
N GLN A 201 -17.80 -9.70 14.42
CA GLN A 201 -18.03 -8.26 14.57
C GLN A 201 -17.44 -7.51 13.38
N TRP A 202 -17.84 -6.24 13.25
CA TRP A 202 -17.14 -5.27 12.43
C TRP A 202 -16.00 -4.63 13.23
N SER A 203 -14.88 -4.34 12.59
CA SER A 203 -13.83 -3.47 13.10
C SER A 203 -13.52 -2.39 12.11
N LEU A 204 -13.08 -1.24 12.58
CA LEU A 204 -12.62 -0.16 11.72
C LEU A 204 -11.35 -0.59 10.97
N HIS A 205 -11.28 -0.35 9.66
CA HIS A 205 -10.05 -0.55 8.88
C HIS A 205 -9.00 0.48 9.30
N CYS A 206 -7.73 0.08 9.31
CA CYS A 206 -6.64 0.91 9.84
C CYS A 206 -6.40 2.21 9.07
N GLY A 207 -6.66 2.25 7.75
CA GLY A 207 -6.38 3.41 6.91
C GLY A 207 -7.29 3.58 5.72
N GLY A 208 -8.19 2.62 5.44
CA GLY A 208 -9.03 2.62 4.23
C GLY A 208 -10.09 3.71 4.23
N LEU A 209 -10.00 4.57 3.23
CA LEU A 209 -10.98 5.60 2.93
C LEU A 209 -11.68 5.29 1.62
N ILE A 210 -12.98 5.49 1.58
CA ILE A 210 -13.79 5.48 0.36
C ILE A 210 -14.24 6.89 0.06
N VAL A 211 -14.13 7.27 -1.21
CA VAL A 211 -14.62 8.56 -1.70
C VAL A 211 -15.77 8.31 -2.65
N PHE A 212 -16.96 8.70 -2.25
CA PHE A 212 -18.16 8.64 -3.06
C PHE A 212 -18.25 9.85 -3.99
N ASN A 213 -18.79 9.68 -5.18
CA ASN A 213 -19.08 10.79 -6.09
C ASN A 213 -20.15 11.73 -5.50
N ASP A 214 -21.16 11.12 -4.88
CA ASP A 214 -22.23 11.80 -4.16
C ASP A 214 -22.08 11.64 -2.64
N LYS A 215 -23.14 11.89 -1.90
CA LYS A 215 -23.16 11.68 -0.45
C LYS A 215 -23.09 10.17 -0.13
N VAL A 216 -22.40 9.82 0.95
CA VAL A 216 -22.42 8.48 1.49
C VAL A 216 -23.88 8.04 1.75
N PRO A 217 -24.34 6.91 1.20
CA PRO A 217 -25.69 6.40 1.44
C PRO A 217 -25.95 6.20 2.94
N GLN A 218 -27.18 6.58 3.39
CA GLN A 218 -27.49 6.60 4.84
C GLN A 218 -27.51 5.20 5.46
N ASP A 219 -27.88 4.20 4.70
CA ASP A 219 -27.93 2.78 5.08
C ASP A 219 -26.57 2.13 5.25
N LEU A 220 -25.52 2.71 4.68
CA LEU A 220 -24.15 2.21 4.82
C LEU A 220 -23.51 2.58 6.17
N TRP A 221 -24.03 3.58 6.90
CA TRP A 221 -23.40 4.00 8.15
C TRP A 221 -23.51 2.95 9.24
N LEU A 222 -22.35 2.44 9.72
CA LEU A 222 -22.24 1.57 10.89
C LEU A 222 -22.07 2.39 12.17
N GLN A 223 -21.13 3.36 12.17
CA GLN A 223 -20.87 4.30 13.27
C GLN A 223 -20.60 5.68 12.66
N LYS A 224 -21.59 6.54 12.66
CA LYS A 224 -21.55 7.82 11.99
C LYS A 224 -20.57 8.81 12.65
N ASP A 225 -20.43 8.76 13.97
CA ASP A 225 -19.45 9.53 14.75
C ASP A 225 -18.01 9.20 14.36
N ARG A 226 -17.74 7.95 14.02
CA ARG A 226 -16.43 7.46 13.53
C ARG A 226 -16.30 7.48 12.01
N LYS A 227 -17.32 7.98 11.31
CA LYS A 227 -17.40 7.98 9.84
C LYS A 227 -17.19 6.59 9.23
N GLN A 228 -17.59 5.54 9.95
CA GLN A 228 -17.40 4.13 9.59
C GLN A 228 -18.65 3.59 8.89
N ILE A 229 -18.43 2.85 7.79
CA ILE A 229 -19.47 2.19 7.00
C ILE A 229 -19.37 0.66 7.05
N VAL A 230 -20.48 -0.03 6.70
CA VAL A 230 -20.57 -1.51 6.72
C VAL A 230 -19.96 -2.20 5.48
N LEU A 231 -19.11 -1.52 4.73
CA LEU A 231 -18.40 -2.12 3.60
C LEU A 231 -17.00 -2.57 4.01
N ASP A 232 -16.62 -3.77 3.60
CA ASP A 232 -15.24 -4.25 3.68
C ASP A 232 -14.53 -4.10 2.32
N LYS A 233 -13.27 -4.54 2.23
CA LYS A 233 -12.47 -4.40 1.01
C LYS A 233 -13.07 -5.14 -0.20
N TYR A 234 -13.79 -6.25 0.01
CA TYR A 234 -14.40 -7.04 -1.06
C TYR A 234 -15.67 -6.37 -1.56
N ASP A 235 -16.50 -5.84 -0.64
CA ASP A 235 -17.68 -5.07 -0.99
C ASP A 235 -17.30 -3.81 -1.81
N VAL A 236 -16.18 -3.17 -1.44
CA VAL A 236 -15.64 -1.98 -2.13
C VAL A 236 -15.16 -2.31 -3.55
N GLU A 237 -14.46 -3.44 -3.72
CA GLU A 237 -13.99 -3.92 -5.03
C GLU A 237 -15.16 -4.33 -5.92
N GLU A 238 -16.14 -5.06 -5.39
CA GLU A 238 -17.37 -5.46 -6.11
C GLU A 238 -18.18 -4.25 -6.61
N GLN A 239 -18.27 -3.18 -5.78
CA GLN A 239 -18.98 -1.95 -6.13
C GLN A 239 -18.11 -0.96 -6.94
N ASN A 240 -16.87 -1.33 -7.27
CA ASN A 240 -15.91 -0.50 -7.99
C ASN A 240 -15.72 0.92 -7.39
N LEU A 241 -15.70 1.01 -6.06
CA LEU A 241 -15.55 2.27 -5.34
C LEU A 241 -14.08 2.68 -5.26
N ILE A 242 -13.84 4.00 -5.24
CA ILE A 242 -12.50 4.57 -5.08
C ILE A 242 -12.02 4.37 -3.64
N LYS A 243 -10.99 3.55 -3.46
CA LYS A 243 -10.36 3.28 -2.17
C LYS A 243 -8.97 3.89 -2.10
N ILE A 244 -8.69 4.58 -1.02
CA ILE A 244 -7.38 5.17 -0.73
C ILE A 244 -6.97 4.73 0.67
N ASP A 245 -5.82 4.09 0.81
CA ASP A 245 -5.28 3.68 2.10
C ASP A 245 -4.25 4.69 2.62
N LEU A 246 -4.59 5.38 3.71
CA LEU A 246 -3.64 6.17 4.49
C LEU A 246 -3.09 5.31 5.62
N LEU A 247 -1.83 4.92 5.53
CA LEU A 247 -1.23 3.96 6.42
C LEU A 247 -0.14 4.60 7.29
N CYS A 248 -0.02 4.11 8.52
CA CYS A 248 1.03 4.58 9.43
C CYS A 248 2.38 3.94 9.10
N ASN A 249 3.42 4.76 8.97
CA ASN A 249 4.78 4.30 8.80
C ASN A 249 5.70 4.83 9.91
N ARG A 250 6.24 3.92 10.72
CA ARG A 250 7.14 4.28 11.82
C ARG A 250 8.44 4.91 11.33
N GLY A 251 8.97 4.45 10.19
CA GLY A 251 10.19 5.00 9.62
C GLY A 251 10.01 6.45 9.19
N LEU A 252 8.88 6.79 8.57
CA LEU A 252 8.56 8.17 8.23
C LEU A 252 8.37 9.03 9.49
N SER A 253 7.80 8.45 10.56
CA SER A 253 7.69 9.15 11.85
C SER A 253 9.06 9.50 12.43
N GLN A 254 9.95 8.52 12.48
CA GLN A 254 11.33 8.71 12.96
C GLN A 254 12.08 9.73 12.10
N LEU A 255 11.94 9.62 10.77
CA LEU A 255 12.60 10.50 9.83
C LEU A 255 12.16 11.97 10.01
N TRP A 256 10.85 12.19 10.13
CA TRP A 256 10.28 13.53 10.31
C TRP A 256 10.65 14.19 11.64
N GLU A 257 10.92 13.38 12.70
CA GLU A 257 11.44 13.91 13.97
C GLU A 257 12.93 14.28 13.91
N LEU A 258 13.68 13.61 13.02
CA LEU A 258 15.14 13.77 12.96
C LEU A 258 15.60 14.79 11.91
N SER A 259 14.79 15.06 10.88
CA SER A 259 15.22 15.87 9.74
C SER A 259 14.03 16.45 8.98
N ASP A 260 14.18 17.70 8.53
CA ASP A 260 13.25 18.39 7.64
C ASP A 260 13.55 18.11 6.15
N MET A 261 14.56 17.29 5.85
CA MET A 261 14.96 16.96 4.48
C MET A 261 13.86 16.15 3.79
N PRO A 262 13.44 16.53 2.58
CA PRO A 262 12.53 15.73 1.78
C PRO A 262 13.06 14.32 1.51
N VAL A 263 12.16 13.32 1.51
CA VAL A 263 12.55 11.90 1.31
C VAL A 263 13.32 11.70 0.00
N SER A 264 12.97 12.45 -1.05
CA SER A 264 13.63 12.39 -2.36
C SER A 264 15.05 12.95 -2.41
N GLU A 265 15.48 13.70 -1.38
CA GLU A 265 16.81 14.34 -1.32
C GLU A 265 17.84 13.53 -0.52
N TYR A 266 17.42 12.44 0.14
CA TYR A 266 18.34 11.55 0.82
C TYR A 266 19.27 10.83 -0.17
N PRO A 267 20.58 10.69 0.15
CA PRO A 267 21.56 10.03 -0.71
C PRO A 267 21.18 8.55 -0.89
N GLN A 268 21.36 8.05 -2.11
CA GLN A 268 21.09 6.65 -2.46
C GLN A 268 22.25 5.71 -2.12
N ASP A 269 23.45 6.28 -1.88
CA ASP A 269 24.70 5.57 -1.62
C ASP A 269 25.48 6.28 -0.49
N ASP A 270 25.07 6.08 0.75
CA ASP A 270 25.79 6.57 1.91
C ASP A 270 26.71 5.48 2.48
N LYS A 271 28.02 5.76 2.54
CA LYS A 271 29.03 4.80 3.00
C LYS A 271 28.89 4.47 4.48
N LEU A 272 28.59 5.45 5.33
CA LEU A 272 28.43 5.21 6.78
C LEU A 272 27.17 4.40 7.06
N ALA A 273 26.06 4.71 6.40
CA ALA A 273 24.84 3.92 6.47
C ALA A 273 25.08 2.48 6.02
N SER A 274 25.81 2.28 4.90
CA SER A 274 26.20 0.97 4.42
C SER A 274 27.03 0.19 5.44
N GLU A 275 28.02 0.81 6.07
CA GLU A 275 28.85 0.17 7.09
C GLU A 275 28.04 -0.27 8.31
N VAL A 276 27.09 0.55 8.78
CA VAL A 276 26.16 0.21 9.87
C VAL A 276 25.32 -1.00 9.50
N LEU A 277 24.72 -1.00 8.31
CA LEU A 277 23.92 -2.11 7.79
C LEU A 277 24.76 -3.38 7.69
N CYS A 278 25.95 -3.32 7.11
CA CYS A 278 26.86 -4.47 6.91
C CYS A 278 27.31 -5.10 8.23
N ARG A 279 27.35 -4.37 9.34
CA ARG A 279 27.56 -4.92 10.70
C ARG A 279 26.31 -5.55 11.29
N GLY A 280 25.14 -5.34 10.68
CA GLY A 280 23.85 -5.78 11.19
C GLY A 280 23.34 -4.97 12.39
N ASP A 281 23.77 -3.72 12.52
CA ASP A 281 23.34 -2.78 13.54
C ASP A 281 21.99 -2.15 13.11
N VAL A 282 20.94 -2.96 13.10
CA VAL A 282 19.63 -2.63 12.53
C VAL A 282 18.54 -2.39 13.57
N LEU A 283 18.90 -2.31 14.85
CA LEU A 283 17.95 -1.96 15.92
C LEU A 283 17.43 -0.53 15.75
N GLY A 284 16.13 -0.35 15.88
CA GLY A 284 15.48 0.95 15.64
C GLY A 284 15.17 1.24 14.17
N LEU A 285 15.82 0.55 13.22
CA LEU A 285 15.54 0.76 11.80
C LEU A 285 14.26 0.04 11.38
N THR A 286 13.26 0.80 10.96
CA THR A 286 11.97 0.26 10.49
C THR A 286 12.16 -0.81 9.42
N GLN A 287 11.41 -1.92 9.56
CA GLN A 287 11.46 -3.12 8.71
C GLN A 287 12.77 -3.91 8.74
N SER A 288 13.83 -3.42 9.39
CA SER A 288 15.14 -4.07 9.39
C SER A 288 15.43 -4.87 10.68
N GLU A 289 14.68 -4.68 11.76
CA GLU A 289 14.91 -5.31 13.08
C GLU A 289 14.63 -6.82 13.14
N SER A 290 13.88 -7.36 12.17
CA SER A 290 13.54 -8.78 12.20
C SER A 290 14.79 -9.67 12.06
N ARG A 291 14.80 -10.81 12.76
CA ARG A 291 15.89 -11.81 12.65
C ARG A 291 16.17 -12.20 11.18
N THR A 292 15.12 -12.30 10.37
CA THR A 292 15.24 -12.65 8.95
C THR A 292 15.92 -11.53 8.17
N MET A 293 15.50 -10.29 8.36
CA MET A 293 16.10 -9.15 7.68
C MET A 293 17.56 -8.97 8.10
N ARG A 294 17.87 -8.99 9.40
CA ARG A 294 19.24 -8.90 9.89
C ARG A 294 20.17 -9.93 9.26
N LYS A 295 19.72 -11.21 9.16
CA LYS A 295 20.48 -12.25 8.46
C LYS A 295 20.67 -11.95 6.97
N THR A 296 19.65 -11.38 6.33
CA THR A 296 19.70 -11.02 4.92
C THR A 296 20.69 -9.88 4.67
N VAL A 297 20.65 -8.83 5.49
CA VAL A 297 21.58 -7.68 5.38
C VAL A 297 23.02 -8.12 5.59
N LEU A 298 23.28 -8.95 6.62
CA LEU A 298 24.62 -9.50 6.89
C LEU A 298 25.15 -10.34 5.73
N ALA A 299 24.28 -11.08 5.05
CA ALA A 299 24.69 -11.93 3.91
C ALA A 299 24.82 -11.13 2.61
N LEU A 300 23.97 -10.11 2.39
CA LEU A 300 23.93 -9.31 1.18
C LEU A 300 25.02 -8.22 1.17
N GLN A 301 25.37 -7.67 2.36
CA GLN A 301 26.31 -6.56 2.51
C GLN A 301 25.91 -5.34 1.65
N PRO A 302 24.74 -4.71 1.90
CA PRO A 302 24.18 -3.69 1.02
C PRO A 302 25.04 -2.44 1.01
N LYS A 303 25.28 -1.87 -0.17
CA LYS A 303 26.10 -0.69 -0.40
C LYS A 303 25.28 0.55 -0.77
N ASN A 304 24.05 0.36 -1.21
CA ASN A 304 23.18 1.42 -1.70
C ASN A 304 21.71 1.05 -1.47
N VAL A 305 20.80 1.94 -1.84
CA VAL A 305 19.36 1.77 -1.69
C VAL A 305 18.80 0.60 -2.52
N TYR A 306 19.40 0.31 -3.67
CA TYR A 306 18.96 -0.81 -4.52
C TYR A 306 19.27 -2.18 -3.87
N ASP A 307 20.43 -2.31 -3.23
CA ASP A 307 20.78 -3.50 -2.45
C ASP A 307 19.80 -3.68 -1.26
N MET A 308 19.38 -2.58 -0.62
CA MET A 308 18.37 -2.63 0.43
C MET A 308 16.97 -3.01 -0.11
N ALA A 309 16.59 -2.52 -1.28
CA ALA A 309 15.36 -2.92 -1.95
C ALA A 309 15.37 -4.41 -2.27
N LEU A 310 16.50 -4.94 -2.75
CA LEU A 310 16.70 -6.37 -2.97
C LEU A 310 16.62 -7.17 -1.66
N ALA A 311 17.23 -6.68 -0.57
CA ALA A 311 17.11 -7.31 0.75
C ALA A 311 15.64 -7.41 1.22
N LEU A 312 14.85 -6.35 1.02
CA LEU A 312 13.42 -6.33 1.31
C LEU A 312 12.63 -7.31 0.42
N ALA A 313 12.97 -7.43 -0.86
CA ALA A 313 12.36 -8.40 -1.78
C ALA A 313 12.65 -9.85 -1.35
N LEU A 314 13.89 -10.15 -0.98
CA LEU A 314 14.33 -11.48 -0.57
C LEU A 314 13.69 -12.00 0.74
N ILE A 315 13.19 -11.12 1.61
CA ILE A 315 12.50 -11.55 2.85
C ILE A 315 11.00 -11.76 2.67
N ARG A 316 10.41 -11.40 1.53
CA ARG A 316 8.98 -11.62 1.27
C ARG A 316 8.65 -13.12 1.20
N PRO A 317 7.43 -13.52 1.63
CA PRO A 317 7.02 -14.94 1.59
C PRO A 317 7.20 -15.58 0.21
N ALA A 318 6.82 -14.91 -0.87
CA ALA A 318 6.95 -15.42 -2.23
C ALA A 318 8.40 -15.79 -2.62
N ALA A 319 9.39 -15.01 -2.19
CA ALA A 319 10.80 -15.32 -2.41
C ALA A 319 11.31 -16.43 -1.48
N ALA A 320 10.75 -16.52 -0.26
CA ALA A 320 11.13 -17.56 0.73
C ALA A 320 10.55 -18.94 0.37
N ASP A 321 9.28 -19.00 -0.04
CA ASP A 321 8.55 -20.26 -0.29
C ASP A 321 9.08 -21.01 -1.52
N GLY A 322 9.56 -20.30 -2.55
CA GLY A 322 10.15 -20.91 -3.75
C GLY A 322 11.61 -21.35 -3.62
N GLY A 323 12.21 -21.23 -2.42
CA GLY A 323 13.65 -21.49 -2.25
C GLY A 323 14.57 -20.48 -2.96
N ARG A 324 14.02 -19.45 -3.60
CA ARG A 324 14.72 -18.43 -4.41
C ARG A 324 15.76 -17.69 -3.59
N LYS A 325 15.42 -17.29 -2.36
CA LYS A 325 16.35 -16.69 -1.41
C LYS A 325 17.59 -17.56 -1.16
N ALA A 326 17.39 -18.84 -0.89
CA ALA A 326 18.49 -19.77 -0.65
C ALA A 326 19.33 -20.00 -1.92
N ALA A 327 18.69 -20.05 -3.08
CA ALA A 327 19.37 -20.15 -4.36
C ALA A 327 20.20 -18.89 -4.66
N TYR A 328 19.66 -17.70 -4.41
CA TYR A 328 20.37 -16.42 -4.56
C TYR A 328 21.66 -16.39 -3.73
N PHE A 329 21.59 -16.74 -2.43
CA PHE A 329 22.79 -16.74 -1.58
C PHE A 329 23.78 -17.86 -1.92
N ARG A 330 23.33 -19.03 -2.35
CA ARG A 330 24.22 -20.11 -2.81
C ARG A 330 25.00 -19.76 -4.07
N SER A 331 24.40 -18.99 -4.97
CA SER A 331 25.05 -18.49 -6.20
C SER A 331 26.01 -17.32 -5.96
N GLY A 332 26.16 -16.88 -4.72
CA GLY A 332 26.97 -15.69 -4.37
C GLY A 332 26.40 -14.38 -4.90
N GLY A 333 25.08 -14.34 -5.15
CA GLY A 333 24.42 -13.18 -5.74
C GLY A 333 24.76 -12.93 -7.22
N LYS A 334 25.58 -13.79 -7.83
CA LYS A 334 26.14 -13.63 -9.18
C LYS A 334 25.74 -14.78 -10.13
N GLY A 335 24.64 -15.44 -9.89
CA GLY A 335 24.15 -16.53 -10.73
C GLY A 335 23.34 -16.06 -11.93
N LYS A 336 23.02 -16.97 -12.85
CA LYS A 336 22.04 -16.78 -13.93
C LYS A 336 20.85 -16.03 -13.38
N ARG A 337 20.39 -15.01 -14.09
CA ARG A 337 19.25 -14.15 -13.80
C ARG A 337 18.20 -14.87 -12.95
N GLN A 338 18.14 -14.52 -11.65
CA GLN A 338 17.18 -15.15 -10.74
C GLN A 338 15.97 -14.24 -10.65
N ILE A 339 14.80 -14.81 -10.87
CA ILE A 339 13.52 -14.11 -10.74
C ILE A 339 13.22 -13.97 -9.25
N ILE A 340 13.44 -12.78 -8.70
CA ILE A 340 13.16 -12.42 -7.32
C ILE A 340 11.91 -11.53 -7.23
N THR A 341 11.73 -10.65 -8.22
CA THR A 341 10.64 -9.68 -8.31
C THR A 341 9.75 -9.98 -9.51
N ASP A 342 8.59 -9.34 -9.56
CA ASP A 342 7.69 -9.43 -10.73
C ASP A 342 8.34 -8.78 -11.95
N GLU A 343 9.14 -7.71 -11.75
CA GLU A 343 9.91 -7.05 -12.79
C GLU A 343 10.91 -8.00 -13.44
N ASP A 344 11.65 -8.77 -12.63
CA ASP A 344 12.58 -9.79 -13.15
C ASP A 344 11.84 -10.82 -14.04
N ALA A 345 10.61 -11.20 -13.65
CA ALA A 345 9.79 -12.13 -14.41
C ALA A 345 9.32 -11.51 -15.76
N ILE A 346 8.85 -10.27 -15.71
CA ILE A 346 8.40 -9.55 -16.90
C ILE A 346 9.57 -9.37 -17.88
N GLU A 347 10.73 -8.93 -17.38
CA GLU A 347 11.95 -8.75 -18.18
C GLU A 347 12.41 -10.08 -18.79
N TYR A 348 12.37 -11.20 -18.02
CA TYR A 348 12.72 -12.52 -18.53
C TYR A 348 11.78 -12.98 -19.67
N ILE A 349 10.47 -12.77 -19.50
CA ILE A 349 9.48 -13.11 -20.52
C ILE A 349 9.66 -12.22 -21.76
N SER A 350 9.79 -10.91 -21.56
CA SER A 350 10.02 -9.91 -22.62
C SER A 350 11.22 -10.29 -23.51
N ASP A 351 12.35 -10.60 -22.87
CA ASP A 351 13.57 -11.03 -23.58
C ASP A 351 13.39 -12.37 -24.29
N SER A 352 12.61 -13.30 -23.70
CA SER A 352 12.41 -14.64 -24.27
C SER A 352 11.52 -14.66 -25.51
N ILE A 353 10.56 -13.75 -25.60
CA ILE A 353 9.61 -13.65 -26.72
C ILE A 353 9.85 -12.45 -27.62
N GLY A 354 10.84 -11.59 -27.30
CA GLY A 354 11.21 -10.44 -28.10
C GLY A 354 10.16 -9.32 -28.13
N CYS A 355 9.39 -9.14 -27.04
CA CYS A 355 8.41 -8.06 -26.91
C CYS A 355 8.90 -6.96 -25.93
N SER A 356 8.22 -5.81 -25.92
CA SER A 356 8.48 -4.77 -24.92
C SER A 356 7.94 -5.19 -23.53
N MET A 357 8.47 -4.60 -22.48
CA MET A 357 8.00 -4.82 -21.11
C MET A 357 6.64 -4.15 -20.80
N ASP A 358 6.18 -3.25 -21.68
CA ASP A 358 4.92 -2.51 -21.56
C ASP A 358 3.79 -3.10 -22.40
#